data_51024c3204517b4ee3092718c15347c7
#
_entry.id   51024c3204517b4ee3092718c15347c7
#
_cell.length_a   1.000
_cell.length_b   1.000
_cell.length_c   1.000
_cell.angle_alpha   90.00
_cell.angle_beta   90.00
_cell.angle_gamma   90.00
#
_symmetry.space_group_name_H-M   'P 1'
#
loop_
_entity.id
_entity.type
_entity.pdbx_description
1 polymer ?
#
loop_
_entity_poly.entity_id
_entity_poly.type
_entity_poly.pdbx_seq_one_letter_code
_entity_poly.pdbx_strand_id
1 'polypeptide(L)'
;AIDTAIEIQESRDIPIKVAVLDSEGNETGEMIETGETRKGVAKENHYLLKMALYSELKKDLEVLPIYEILVQYYPKKRYWTNLSGLYGQRDRQMDQMGALEAAYDDNLLDKQREFTALSQLLFMFENPRKAAKVIEEGLNRGIVKKEEKTLKAAAQYWHAAKELERAKPYYLQAATKSKEGELFIFLGQVHFSLDEFDKAEEAISDGINKGKLKDEAAAYMLLGQINFENQKWESAIESFRKCIDVAERQFDDKKEKQKEKKKRVQDQARKWVTYTEGEEERVEALKLKRKALGV
;
A
#
# COMPACT_ATOMS: atom_id res chain seq x y z
N ALA A 1 38.63 21.74 -18.00
CA ALA A 1 39.13 22.21 -16.70
C ALA A 1 38.49 21.50 -15.52
N ILE A 2 37.14 21.52 -15.38
CA ILE A 2 36.49 20.87 -14.23
C ILE A 2 36.63 19.34 -14.27
N ASP A 3 36.48 18.71 -15.42
CA ASP A 3 36.70 17.28 -15.58
C ASP A 3 38.12 16.88 -15.22
N THR A 4 39.14 17.63 -15.70
CA THR A 4 40.55 17.41 -15.36
C THR A 4 40.79 17.54 -13.84
N ALA A 5 40.15 18.52 -13.17
CA ALA A 5 40.29 18.69 -11.74
C ALA A 5 39.65 17.52 -10.95
N ILE A 6 38.55 16.98 -11.42
CA ILE A 6 37.89 15.80 -10.86
C ILE A 6 38.78 14.57 -11.06
N GLU A 7 39.23 14.30 -12.30
CA GLU A 7 40.09 13.17 -12.65
C GLU A 7 41.38 13.13 -11.81
N ILE A 8 42.03 14.28 -11.60
CA ILE A 8 43.23 14.36 -10.77
C ILE A 8 42.95 13.95 -9.31
N GLN A 9 41.77 14.29 -8.78
CA GLN A 9 41.39 13.90 -7.40
C GLN A 9 40.99 12.44 -7.30
N GLU A 10 40.24 11.93 -8.28
CA GLU A 10 39.79 10.56 -8.31
C GLU A 10 40.91 9.55 -8.64
N SER A 11 41.97 9.98 -9.30
CA SER A 11 43.14 9.13 -9.58
C SER A 11 44.03 8.86 -8.37
N ARG A 12 43.91 9.66 -7.31
CA ARG A 12 44.76 9.51 -6.11
C ARG A 12 44.38 8.27 -5.33
N ASP A 13 45.40 7.52 -4.89
CA ASP A 13 45.25 6.43 -3.94
C ASP A 13 45.34 7.03 -2.52
N ILE A 14 44.30 6.81 -1.72
CA ILE A 14 44.16 7.30 -0.35
C ILE A 14 44.24 6.11 0.59
N PRO A 15 45.17 6.07 1.57
CA PRO A 15 45.23 4.97 2.56
C PRO A 15 43.93 4.85 3.35
N ILE A 16 43.43 3.62 3.51
CA ILE A 16 42.30 3.32 4.37
C ILE A 16 42.80 3.26 5.81
N LYS A 17 42.16 4.07 6.67
CA LYS A 17 42.42 4.10 8.11
C LYS A 17 41.20 3.59 8.85
N VAL A 18 41.41 2.79 9.88
CA VAL A 18 40.39 2.30 10.77
C VAL A 18 40.62 2.80 12.19
N ALA A 19 39.53 3.03 12.93
CA ALA A 19 39.62 3.43 14.32
C ALA A 19 40.15 2.26 15.17
N VAL A 20 41.03 2.60 16.12
CA VAL A 20 41.46 1.63 17.16
C VAL A 20 40.39 1.59 18.22
N LEU A 21 39.93 0.37 18.53
CA LEU A 21 38.97 0.14 19.60
C LEU A 21 39.75 -0.27 20.89
N ASP A 22 39.24 0.15 22.04
CA ASP A 22 39.74 -0.31 23.34
C ASP A 22 39.21 -1.76 23.64
N SER A 23 39.56 -2.31 24.80
CA SER A 23 39.13 -3.65 25.22
C SER A 23 37.60 -3.76 25.46
N GLU A 24 36.90 -2.64 25.52
CA GLU A 24 35.43 -2.55 25.71
C GLU A 24 34.69 -2.28 24.40
N GLY A 25 35.42 -2.11 23.28
CA GLY A 25 34.86 -1.86 21.95
C GLY A 25 34.57 -0.39 21.65
N ASN A 26 35.07 0.56 22.46
CA ASN A 26 34.92 1.98 22.20
C ASN A 26 36.08 2.51 21.35
N GLU A 27 35.82 3.54 20.53
CA GLU A 27 36.87 4.18 19.74
C GLU A 27 37.86 4.95 20.65
N THR A 28 39.15 4.66 20.52
CA THR A 28 40.21 5.30 21.30
C THR A 28 40.57 6.71 20.76
N GLY A 29 40.07 7.05 19.58
CA GLY A 29 40.47 8.27 18.84
C GLY A 29 41.75 8.12 18.01
N GLU A 30 42.42 6.97 18.10
CA GLU A 30 43.55 6.65 17.23
C GLU A 30 43.09 5.97 15.94
N MET A 31 43.81 6.20 14.84
CA MET A 31 43.53 5.63 13.52
C MET A 31 44.77 4.91 13.01
N ILE A 32 44.60 3.65 12.60
CA ILE A 32 45.68 2.84 11.99
C ILE A 32 45.40 2.67 10.49
N GLU A 33 46.48 2.72 9.67
CA GLU A 33 46.40 2.42 8.26
C GLU A 33 46.31 0.89 8.07
N THR A 34 45.31 0.44 7.28
CA THR A 34 45.10 -0.98 7.02
C THR A 34 46.06 -1.61 6.01
N GLY A 35 46.89 -0.75 5.36
CA GLY A 35 47.70 -1.16 4.21
C GLY A 35 46.95 -1.18 2.89
N GLU A 36 45.64 -1.00 2.92
CA GLU A 36 44.79 -0.92 1.73
C GLU A 36 44.63 0.56 1.31
N THR A 37 44.32 0.77 0.04
CA THR A 37 44.03 2.12 -0.50
C THR A 37 42.68 2.14 -1.17
N ARG A 38 42.03 3.30 -1.15
CA ARG A 38 40.83 3.58 -1.94
C ARG A 38 41.11 4.72 -2.91
N LYS A 39 40.36 4.76 -4.02
CA LYS A 39 40.43 5.91 -4.93
C LYS A 39 39.89 7.17 -4.23
N GLY A 40 40.51 8.28 -4.54
CA GLY A 40 40.09 9.60 -4.07
C GLY A 40 38.71 9.95 -4.62
N VAL A 41 38.07 10.93 -3.97
CA VAL A 41 36.80 11.50 -4.44
C VAL A 41 37.00 13.01 -4.56
N ALA A 42 36.52 13.59 -5.65
CA ALA A 42 36.58 15.04 -5.83
C ALA A 42 35.69 15.76 -4.82
N LYS A 43 35.99 17.00 -4.46
CA LYS A 43 35.17 17.78 -3.51
C LYS A 43 33.75 17.98 -4.06
N GLU A 44 32.76 17.96 -3.20
CA GLU A 44 31.35 18.15 -3.53
C GLU A 44 31.12 19.33 -4.51
N ASN A 45 31.78 20.47 -4.25
CA ASN A 45 31.61 21.65 -5.08
C ASN A 45 32.07 21.47 -6.54
N HIS A 46 32.99 20.56 -6.83
CA HIS A 46 33.42 20.28 -8.22
C HIS A 46 32.26 19.55 -8.97
N TYR A 47 31.62 18.61 -8.34
CA TYR A 47 30.44 17.93 -8.93
C TYR A 47 29.27 18.90 -9.11
N LEU A 48 29.03 19.81 -8.14
CA LEU A 48 27.97 20.82 -8.25
C LEU A 48 28.25 21.80 -9.40
N LEU A 49 29.49 22.23 -9.57
CA LEU A 49 29.89 23.10 -10.69
C LEU A 49 29.71 22.36 -12.03
N LYS A 50 30.12 21.09 -12.11
CA LYS A 50 29.95 20.27 -13.32
C LYS A 50 28.47 20.13 -13.67
N MET A 51 27.60 19.89 -12.68
CA MET A 51 26.15 19.85 -12.87
C MET A 51 25.57 21.16 -13.40
N ALA A 52 25.99 22.29 -12.84
CA ALA A 52 25.53 23.60 -13.28
C ALA A 52 25.91 23.84 -14.77
N LEU A 53 27.12 23.51 -15.16
CA LEU A 53 27.56 23.60 -16.55
C LEU A 53 26.79 22.70 -17.48
N TYR A 54 26.46 21.46 -17.06
CA TYR A 54 25.64 20.55 -17.87
C TYR A 54 24.20 21.04 -18.01
N SER A 55 23.63 21.63 -16.96
CA SER A 55 22.30 22.25 -17.05
C SER A 55 22.25 23.41 -18.03
N GLU A 56 23.27 24.32 -18.00
CA GLU A 56 23.38 25.42 -18.95
C GLU A 56 23.53 24.92 -20.40
N LEU A 57 24.27 23.85 -20.60
CA LEU A 57 24.45 23.19 -21.90
C LEU A 57 23.28 22.29 -22.33
N LYS A 58 22.21 22.23 -21.53
CA LYS A 58 21.05 21.34 -21.75
C LYS A 58 21.43 19.87 -21.91
N LYS A 59 22.47 19.45 -21.20
CA LYS A 59 22.96 18.06 -21.16
C LYS A 59 22.38 17.31 -19.98
N ASP A 60 21.07 17.20 -19.92
CA ASP A 60 20.33 16.61 -18.77
C ASP A 60 20.66 15.13 -18.54
N LEU A 61 21.13 14.43 -19.57
CA LEU A 61 21.55 13.02 -19.46
C LEU A 61 22.83 12.86 -18.64
N GLU A 62 23.73 13.81 -18.72
CA GLU A 62 25.04 13.79 -18.05
C GLU A 62 24.97 14.13 -16.55
N VAL A 63 23.81 14.65 -16.10
CA VAL A 63 23.59 15.02 -14.70
C VAL A 63 23.32 13.80 -13.81
N LEU A 64 22.71 12.74 -14.35
CA LEU A 64 22.34 11.55 -13.57
C LEU A 64 23.55 10.85 -12.93
N PRO A 65 24.64 10.52 -13.64
CA PRO A 65 25.83 9.91 -13.04
C PRO A 65 26.47 10.78 -11.94
N ILE A 66 26.34 12.10 -12.04
CA ILE A 66 26.87 12.99 -11.00
C ILE A 66 26.04 12.87 -9.72
N TYR A 67 24.71 12.74 -9.81
CA TYR A 67 23.89 12.48 -8.64
C TYR A 67 24.18 11.10 -8.02
N GLU A 68 24.47 10.07 -8.81
CA GLU A 68 24.87 8.76 -8.31
C GLU A 68 26.15 8.84 -7.48
N ILE A 69 27.15 9.64 -7.93
CA ILE A 69 28.35 9.92 -7.15
C ILE A 69 28.03 10.74 -5.89
N LEU A 70 27.20 11.77 -6.02
CA LEU A 70 26.86 12.64 -4.88
C LEU A 70 26.12 11.89 -3.76
N VAL A 71 25.20 10.96 -4.07
CA VAL A 71 24.53 10.18 -3.04
C VAL A 71 25.45 9.17 -2.38
N GLN A 72 26.45 8.66 -3.10
CA GLN A 72 27.41 7.71 -2.58
C GLN A 72 28.40 8.35 -1.58
N TYR A 73 28.91 9.54 -1.91
CA TYR A 73 29.99 10.15 -1.13
C TYR A 73 29.56 11.37 -0.31
N TYR A 74 28.44 11.99 -0.65
CA TYR A 74 27.90 13.18 0.02
C TYR A 74 26.38 13.02 0.26
N PRO A 75 25.94 11.97 1.00
CA PRO A 75 24.53 11.66 1.12
C PRO A 75 23.76 12.80 1.77
N LYS A 76 22.99 13.53 0.96
CA LYS A 76 22.11 14.62 1.38
C LYS A 76 20.73 14.41 0.78
N LYS A 77 19.69 14.71 1.53
CA LYS A 77 18.30 14.58 1.07
C LYS A 77 18.09 15.08 -0.37
N ARG A 78 18.58 16.28 -0.68
CA ARG A 78 18.41 16.91 -2.00
C ARG A 78 18.96 16.06 -3.14
N TYR A 79 20.02 15.30 -2.92
CA TYR A 79 20.62 14.45 -3.96
C TYR A 79 19.80 13.21 -4.19
N TRP A 80 19.37 12.54 -3.13
CA TRP A 80 18.48 11.38 -3.20
C TRP A 80 17.15 11.72 -3.88
N THR A 81 16.49 12.81 -3.48
CA THR A 81 15.21 13.20 -4.06
C THR A 81 15.31 13.63 -5.53
N ASN A 82 16.42 14.30 -5.91
CA ASN A 82 16.65 14.66 -7.31
C ASN A 82 16.99 13.43 -8.15
N LEU A 83 17.84 12.54 -7.64
CA LEU A 83 18.17 11.28 -8.29
C LEU A 83 16.91 10.43 -8.54
N SER A 84 16.07 10.28 -7.53
CA SER A 84 14.78 9.62 -7.68
C SER A 84 13.90 10.28 -8.76
N GLY A 85 13.84 11.61 -8.78
CA GLY A 85 13.11 12.36 -9.82
C GLY A 85 13.64 12.08 -11.23
N LEU A 86 14.96 12.05 -11.40
CA LEU A 86 15.60 11.76 -12.68
C LEU A 86 15.38 10.32 -13.14
N TYR A 87 15.40 9.36 -12.22
CA TYR A 87 15.07 7.97 -12.54
C TYR A 87 13.61 7.85 -12.99
N GLY A 88 12.67 8.50 -12.29
CA GLY A 88 11.27 8.51 -12.67
C GLY A 88 11.01 9.11 -14.07
N GLN A 89 11.72 10.18 -14.44
CA GLN A 89 11.63 10.79 -15.79
C GLN A 89 12.14 9.86 -16.91
N ARG A 90 12.91 8.85 -16.56
CA ARG A 90 13.49 7.87 -17.50
C ARG A 90 12.83 6.49 -17.43
N ASP A 91 11.66 6.40 -16.81
CA ASP A 91 10.93 5.15 -16.58
C ASP A 91 11.73 4.08 -15.81
N ARG A 92 12.81 4.48 -15.10
CA ARG A 92 13.62 3.63 -14.23
C ARG A 92 13.00 3.55 -12.83
N GLN A 93 11.79 3.01 -12.74
CA GLN A 93 10.97 3.05 -11.52
C GLN A 93 11.56 2.25 -10.36
N MET A 94 12.30 1.17 -10.62
CA MET A 94 12.98 0.39 -9.59
C MET A 94 14.12 1.19 -8.97
N ASP A 95 14.92 1.89 -9.78
CA ASP A 95 15.99 2.75 -9.29
C ASP A 95 15.42 3.99 -8.57
N GLN A 96 14.29 4.51 -9.05
CA GLN A 96 13.52 5.56 -8.39
C GLN A 96 13.11 5.14 -6.96
N MET A 97 12.58 3.94 -6.82
CA MET A 97 12.22 3.36 -5.53
C MET A 97 13.45 3.23 -4.64
N GLY A 98 14.54 2.64 -5.15
CA GLY A 98 15.77 2.44 -4.39
C GLY A 98 16.36 3.75 -3.85
N ALA A 99 16.35 4.81 -4.66
CA ALA A 99 16.81 6.13 -4.23
C ALA A 99 15.94 6.75 -3.12
N LEU A 100 14.61 6.60 -3.20
CA LEU A 100 13.71 7.05 -2.13
C LEU A 100 13.81 6.17 -0.89
N GLU A 101 14.01 4.88 -1.06
CA GLU A 101 14.16 3.92 0.03
C GLU A 101 15.44 4.21 0.83
N ALA A 102 16.57 4.44 0.16
CA ALA A 102 17.80 4.85 0.82
C ALA A 102 17.63 6.16 1.61
N ALA A 103 16.96 7.16 1.01
CA ALA A 103 16.65 8.39 1.71
C ALA A 103 15.70 8.20 2.91
N TYR A 104 14.78 7.25 2.82
CA TYR A 104 13.87 6.88 3.92
C TYR A 104 14.63 6.19 5.06
N ASP A 105 15.48 5.22 4.75
CA ASP A 105 16.27 4.46 5.73
C ASP A 105 17.24 5.40 6.51
N ASP A 106 17.74 6.45 5.85
CA ASP A 106 18.53 7.52 6.46
C ASP A 106 17.69 8.61 7.18
N ASN A 107 16.36 8.43 7.31
CA ASN A 107 15.44 9.40 7.91
C ASN A 107 15.46 10.80 7.25
N LEU A 108 15.78 10.89 5.98
CA LEU A 108 15.89 12.15 5.24
C LEU A 108 14.55 12.62 4.66
N LEU A 109 13.52 11.76 4.59
CA LEU A 109 12.22 12.13 4.05
C LEU A 109 11.40 12.95 5.05
N ASP A 110 10.88 14.09 4.59
CA ASP A 110 10.08 15.02 5.41
C ASP A 110 8.85 15.61 4.70
N LYS A 111 8.55 15.14 3.47
CA LYS A 111 7.40 15.64 2.68
C LYS A 111 6.42 14.53 2.37
N GLN A 112 5.13 14.86 2.42
CA GLN A 112 4.05 13.93 2.10
C GLN A 112 4.26 13.23 0.74
N ARG A 113 4.65 13.99 -0.30
CA ARG A 113 4.87 13.43 -1.64
C ARG A 113 5.94 12.32 -1.67
N GLU A 114 6.96 12.43 -0.83
CA GLU A 114 8.08 11.48 -0.77
C GLU A 114 7.60 10.16 -0.16
N PHE A 115 6.91 10.21 0.98
CA PHE A 115 6.29 9.04 1.62
C PHE A 115 5.25 8.36 0.72
N THR A 116 4.39 9.15 0.07
CA THR A 116 3.35 8.59 -0.82
C THR A 116 3.96 7.99 -2.08
N ALA A 117 5.00 8.62 -2.66
CA ALA A 117 5.68 8.08 -3.83
C ALA A 117 6.41 6.76 -3.49
N LEU A 118 7.19 6.73 -2.39
CA LEU A 118 7.89 5.53 -1.97
C LEU A 118 6.90 4.38 -1.67
N SER A 119 5.85 4.65 -0.89
CA SER A 119 4.87 3.63 -0.57
C SER A 119 4.14 3.09 -1.81
N GLN A 120 3.82 3.95 -2.77
CA GLN A 120 3.21 3.54 -4.03
C GLN A 120 4.15 2.67 -4.88
N LEU A 121 5.43 3.05 -4.99
CA LEU A 121 6.43 2.26 -5.71
C LEU A 121 6.64 0.90 -5.04
N LEU A 122 6.81 0.86 -3.72
CA LEU A 122 6.94 -0.40 -2.97
C LEU A 122 5.73 -1.32 -3.17
N PHE A 123 4.52 -0.76 -3.19
CA PHE A 123 3.31 -1.54 -3.47
C PHE A 123 3.30 -2.08 -4.91
N MET A 124 3.68 -1.26 -5.88
CA MET A 124 3.76 -1.64 -7.29
C MET A 124 4.80 -2.75 -7.53
N PHE A 125 5.91 -2.74 -6.77
CA PHE A 125 6.93 -3.80 -6.80
C PHE A 125 6.68 -4.92 -5.77
N GLU A 126 5.41 -5.20 -5.48
CA GLU A 126 4.94 -6.35 -4.70
C GLU A 126 5.51 -6.42 -3.27
N ASN A 127 5.81 -5.27 -2.67
CA ASN A 127 6.20 -5.16 -1.26
C ASN A 127 5.15 -4.41 -0.42
N PRO A 128 3.91 -4.97 -0.29
CA PRO A 128 2.80 -4.29 0.36
C PRO A 128 3.05 -4.01 1.84
N ARG A 129 3.79 -4.88 2.53
CA ARG A 129 4.08 -4.70 3.96
C ARG A 129 5.00 -3.51 4.21
N LYS A 130 6.05 -3.33 3.39
CA LYS A 130 6.95 -2.16 3.50
C LYS A 130 6.22 -0.90 3.06
N ALA A 131 5.42 -0.96 1.99
CA ALA A 131 4.57 0.14 1.55
C ALA A 131 3.64 0.65 2.66
N ALA A 132 2.98 -0.30 3.36
CA ALA A 132 2.11 0.01 4.48
C ALA A 132 2.85 0.66 5.65
N LYS A 133 4.03 0.15 6.02
CA LYS A 133 4.86 0.73 7.08
C LYS A 133 5.28 2.17 6.76
N VAL A 134 5.74 2.42 5.54
CA VAL A 134 6.18 3.75 5.10
C VAL A 134 5.03 4.76 5.17
N ILE A 135 3.86 4.44 4.62
CA ILE A 135 2.72 5.37 4.66
C ILE A 135 2.19 5.57 6.08
N GLU A 136 2.13 4.51 6.89
CA GLU A 136 1.71 4.56 8.28
C GLU A 136 2.64 5.43 9.13
N GLU A 137 3.95 5.30 8.95
CA GLU A 137 4.93 6.17 9.62
C GLU A 137 4.72 7.63 9.25
N GLY A 138 4.55 7.93 7.95
CA GLY A 138 4.24 9.29 7.50
C GLY A 138 2.96 9.86 8.12
N LEU A 139 1.92 9.03 8.27
CA LEU A 139 0.65 9.41 8.93
C LEU A 139 0.84 9.65 10.44
N ASN A 140 1.62 8.80 11.11
CA ASN A 140 1.88 8.89 12.55
C ASN A 140 2.76 10.09 12.90
N ARG A 141 3.76 10.40 12.07
CA ARG A 141 4.61 11.60 12.21
C ARG A 141 3.90 12.90 11.81
N GLY A 142 2.68 12.81 11.27
CA GLY A 142 1.93 13.99 10.79
C GLY A 142 2.50 14.61 9.50
N ILE A 143 3.46 13.98 8.85
CA ILE A 143 4.02 14.39 7.56
C ILE A 143 3.01 14.14 6.45
N VAL A 144 2.34 13.00 6.51
CA VAL A 144 1.24 12.63 5.61
C VAL A 144 -0.08 12.99 6.26
N LYS A 145 -0.90 13.77 5.56
CA LYS A 145 -2.22 14.15 6.05
C LYS A 145 -3.17 12.96 6.05
N LYS A 146 -4.01 12.85 7.09
CA LYS A 146 -5.05 11.82 7.23
C LYS A 146 -6.27 12.14 6.34
N GLU A 147 -6.07 12.17 5.03
CA GLU A 147 -7.11 12.35 4.01
C GLU A 147 -7.64 10.98 3.56
N GLU A 148 -8.83 10.97 2.94
CA GLU A 148 -9.43 9.72 2.41
C GLU A 148 -8.43 8.91 1.57
N LYS A 149 -7.74 9.57 0.63
CA LYS A 149 -6.80 8.92 -0.31
C LYS A 149 -5.63 8.24 0.42
N THR A 150 -5.02 8.91 1.38
CA THR A 150 -3.84 8.39 2.11
C THR A 150 -4.22 7.29 3.09
N LEU A 151 -5.36 7.42 3.76
CA LEU A 151 -5.91 6.41 4.65
C LEU A 151 -6.33 5.15 3.86
N LYS A 152 -6.98 5.33 2.71
CA LYS A 152 -7.32 4.23 1.79
C LYS A 152 -6.07 3.48 1.34
N ALA A 153 -5.00 4.20 0.95
CA ALA A 153 -3.75 3.58 0.55
C ALA A 153 -3.15 2.73 1.70
N ALA A 154 -3.09 3.27 2.91
CA ALA A 154 -2.61 2.53 4.09
C ALA A 154 -3.45 1.27 4.34
N ALA A 155 -4.78 1.37 4.28
CA ALA A 155 -5.69 0.24 4.42
C ALA A 155 -5.44 -0.84 3.35
N GLN A 156 -5.34 -0.43 2.09
CA GLN A 156 -5.12 -1.35 0.97
C GLN A 156 -3.77 -2.06 1.05
N TYR A 157 -2.71 -1.35 1.47
CA TYR A 157 -1.39 -1.94 1.61
C TYR A 157 -1.34 -2.95 2.76
N TRP A 158 -1.93 -2.65 3.91
CA TRP A 158 -2.05 -3.62 5.01
C TRP A 158 -2.93 -4.81 4.64
N HIS A 159 -4.02 -4.58 3.93
CA HIS A 159 -4.88 -5.66 3.42
C HIS A 159 -4.12 -6.58 2.45
N ALA A 160 -3.40 -6.02 1.49
CA ALA A 160 -2.57 -6.79 0.56
C ALA A 160 -1.44 -7.54 1.26
N ALA A 161 -0.91 -6.99 2.35
CA ALA A 161 0.07 -7.65 3.23
C ALA A 161 -0.55 -8.75 4.10
N LYS A 162 -1.88 -9.00 4.02
CA LYS A 162 -2.65 -9.93 4.87
C LYS A 162 -2.65 -9.56 6.37
N GLU A 163 -2.31 -8.33 6.70
CA GLU A 163 -2.36 -7.78 8.05
C GLU A 163 -3.73 -7.13 8.29
N LEU A 164 -4.78 -7.95 8.29
CA LEU A 164 -6.17 -7.49 8.26
C LEU A 164 -6.53 -6.64 9.50
N GLU A 165 -6.04 -7.02 10.67
CA GLU A 165 -6.22 -6.26 11.91
C GLU A 165 -5.69 -4.83 11.78
N ARG A 166 -4.56 -4.65 11.11
CA ARG A 166 -3.97 -3.33 10.87
C ARG A 166 -4.70 -2.55 9.79
N ALA A 167 -5.34 -3.21 8.84
CA ALA A 167 -6.11 -2.58 7.77
C ALA A 167 -7.43 -1.95 8.29
N LYS A 168 -8.09 -2.58 9.26
CA LYS A 168 -9.42 -2.16 9.78
C LYS A 168 -9.50 -0.67 10.14
N PRO A 169 -8.65 -0.13 11.04
CA PRO A 169 -8.76 1.26 11.48
C PRO A 169 -8.56 2.26 10.35
N TYR A 170 -7.75 1.93 9.34
CA TYR A 170 -7.54 2.79 8.17
C TYR A 170 -8.72 2.76 7.22
N TYR A 171 -9.33 1.58 6.98
CA TYR A 171 -10.58 1.49 6.21
C TYR A 171 -11.70 2.27 6.87
N LEU A 172 -11.91 2.14 8.18
CA LEU A 172 -12.94 2.86 8.92
C LEU A 172 -12.75 4.38 8.80
N GLN A 173 -11.53 4.87 9.07
CA GLN A 173 -11.23 6.30 8.95
C GLN A 173 -11.40 6.82 7.52
N ALA A 174 -10.99 6.06 6.51
CA ALA A 174 -11.17 6.42 5.11
C ALA A 174 -12.65 6.41 4.72
N ALA A 175 -13.41 5.37 5.10
CA ALA A 175 -14.82 5.23 4.83
C ALA A 175 -15.66 6.37 5.44
N THR A 176 -15.32 6.78 6.66
CA THR A 176 -15.98 7.91 7.33
C THR A 176 -15.79 9.23 6.55
N LYS A 177 -14.61 9.45 5.97
CA LYS A 177 -14.31 10.66 5.19
C LYS A 177 -14.81 10.60 3.74
N SER A 178 -15.02 9.41 3.20
CA SER A 178 -15.48 9.21 1.83
C SER A 178 -16.93 9.68 1.65
N LYS A 179 -17.27 10.13 0.45
CA LYS A 179 -18.66 10.41 0.04
C LYS A 179 -19.36 9.18 -0.53
N GLU A 180 -18.66 8.07 -0.67
CA GLU A 180 -19.11 6.82 -1.28
C GLU A 180 -19.05 5.68 -0.28
N GLY A 181 -19.93 4.68 -0.42
CA GLY A 181 -20.02 3.53 0.47
C GLY A 181 -18.95 2.47 0.26
N GLU A 182 -18.21 2.51 -0.84
CA GLU A 182 -17.30 1.45 -1.27
C GLU A 182 -16.26 1.04 -0.20
N LEU A 183 -15.73 2.01 0.56
CA LEU A 183 -14.74 1.74 1.59
C LEU A 183 -15.32 1.01 2.81
N PHE A 184 -16.61 1.19 3.10
CA PHE A 184 -17.31 0.39 4.09
C PHE A 184 -17.51 -1.06 3.62
N ILE A 185 -17.73 -1.27 2.32
CA ILE A 185 -17.78 -2.63 1.75
C ILE A 185 -16.44 -3.34 1.96
N PHE A 186 -15.31 -2.67 1.68
CA PHE A 186 -13.99 -3.24 1.97
C PHE A 186 -13.76 -3.51 3.47
N LEU A 187 -14.22 -2.62 4.35
CA LEU A 187 -14.16 -2.83 5.78
C LEU A 187 -14.97 -4.08 6.19
N GLY A 188 -16.19 -4.23 5.66
CA GLY A 188 -17.03 -5.40 5.89
C GLY A 188 -16.39 -6.69 5.40
N GLN A 189 -15.73 -6.68 4.23
CA GLN A 189 -14.96 -7.84 3.74
C GLN A 189 -13.83 -8.22 4.68
N VAL A 190 -13.13 -7.22 5.25
CA VAL A 190 -12.06 -7.46 6.23
C VAL A 190 -12.64 -8.08 7.51
N HIS A 191 -13.74 -7.54 8.06
CA HIS A 191 -14.40 -8.12 9.21
C HIS A 191 -14.89 -9.55 8.94
N PHE A 192 -15.48 -9.79 7.76
CA PHE A 192 -15.92 -11.12 7.35
C PHE A 192 -14.75 -12.12 7.28
N SER A 193 -13.61 -11.70 6.74
CA SER A 193 -12.39 -12.54 6.68
C SER A 193 -11.77 -12.84 8.04
N LEU A 194 -12.23 -12.16 9.09
CA LEU A 194 -11.80 -12.34 10.49
C LEU A 194 -12.92 -13.00 11.34
N ASP A 195 -13.96 -13.54 10.69
CA ASP A 195 -15.13 -14.14 11.34
C ASP A 195 -15.88 -13.19 12.31
N GLU A 196 -15.69 -11.87 12.14
CA GLU A 196 -16.36 -10.83 12.92
C GLU A 196 -17.72 -10.48 12.26
N PHE A 197 -18.65 -11.45 12.20
CA PHE A 197 -19.85 -11.38 11.35
C PHE A 197 -20.76 -10.20 11.66
N ASP A 198 -20.98 -9.86 12.93
CA ASP A 198 -21.85 -8.73 13.30
C ASP A 198 -21.25 -7.40 12.84
N LYS A 199 -19.93 -7.20 12.98
CA LYS A 199 -19.25 -6.01 12.48
C LYS A 199 -19.19 -5.97 10.96
N ALA A 200 -19.08 -7.13 10.32
CA ALA A 200 -19.12 -7.25 8.87
C ALA A 200 -20.48 -6.81 8.33
N GLU A 201 -21.59 -7.29 8.94
CA GLU A 201 -22.95 -6.90 8.61
C GLU A 201 -23.17 -5.39 8.76
N GLU A 202 -22.76 -4.82 9.90
CA GLU A 202 -22.83 -3.38 10.17
C GLU A 202 -22.09 -2.57 9.09
N ALA A 203 -20.83 -2.91 8.82
CA ALA A 203 -20.03 -2.21 7.83
C ALA A 203 -20.62 -2.31 6.40
N ILE A 204 -21.08 -3.49 5.97
CA ILE A 204 -21.72 -3.64 4.65
C ILE A 204 -23.01 -2.81 4.57
N SER A 205 -23.84 -2.86 5.63
CA SER A 205 -25.07 -2.07 5.70
C SER A 205 -24.80 -0.56 5.63
N ASP A 206 -23.77 -0.08 6.34
CA ASP A 206 -23.33 1.31 6.26
C ASP A 206 -22.89 1.69 4.84
N GLY A 207 -22.17 0.80 4.17
CA GLY A 207 -21.76 0.98 2.78
C GLY A 207 -22.94 1.09 1.83
N ILE A 208 -23.92 0.21 1.96
CA ILE A 208 -25.15 0.22 1.14
C ILE A 208 -25.96 1.49 1.42
N ASN A 209 -26.14 1.86 2.68
CA ASN A 209 -26.89 3.04 3.07
C ASN A 209 -26.23 4.34 2.58
N LYS A 210 -24.92 4.41 2.59
CA LYS A 210 -24.15 5.54 2.06
C LYS A 210 -24.27 5.64 0.54
N GLY A 211 -24.43 4.52 -0.13
CA GLY A 211 -24.70 4.43 -1.57
C GLY A 211 -23.47 4.71 -2.44
N LYS A 212 -23.73 4.98 -3.73
CA LYS A 212 -22.70 5.19 -4.77
C LYS A 212 -21.71 4.03 -4.87
N LEU A 213 -22.22 2.81 -4.73
CA LEU A 213 -21.45 1.59 -4.89
C LEU A 213 -21.21 1.29 -6.37
N LYS A 214 -20.03 0.79 -6.70
CA LYS A 214 -19.72 0.32 -8.06
C LYS A 214 -20.50 -0.94 -8.42
N ASP A 215 -20.77 -1.78 -7.44
CA ASP A 215 -21.53 -3.02 -7.60
C ASP A 215 -22.42 -3.25 -6.35
N GLU A 216 -23.59 -2.61 -6.36
CA GLU A 216 -24.57 -2.71 -5.26
C GLU A 216 -25.11 -4.14 -5.13
N ALA A 217 -25.31 -4.86 -6.25
CA ALA A 217 -25.74 -6.24 -6.22
C ALA A 217 -24.72 -7.16 -5.52
N ALA A 218 -23.42 -6.93 -5.76
CA ALA A 218 -22.35 -7.65 -5.07
C ALA A 218 -22.34 -7.35 -3.56
N ALA A 219 -22.65 -6.12 -3.15
CA ALA A 219 -22.74 -5.78 -1.72
C ALA A 219 -23.89 -6.53 -1.03
N TYR A 220 -25.06 -6.64 -1.64
CA TYR A 220 -26.18 -7.44 -1.10
C TYR A 220 -25.88 -8.95 -1.11
N MET A 221 -25.15 -9.45 -2.11
CA MET A 221 -24.68 -10.84 -2.13
C MET A 221 -23.79 -11.13 -0.93
N LEU A 222 -22.82 -10.24 -0.67
CA LEU A 222 -21.91 -10.37 0.47
C LEU A 222 -22.66 -10.26 1.80
N LEU A 223 -23.62 -9.33 1.92
CA LEU A 223 -24.47 -9.21 3.11
C LEU A 223 -25.25 -10.50 3.38
N GLY A 224 -25.80 -11.12 2.34
CA GLY A 224 -26.46 -12.41 2.46
C GLY A 224 -25.52 -13.51 2.95
N GLN A 225 -24.30 -13.58 2.42
CA GLN A 225 -23.30 -14.55 2.87
C GLN A 225 -22.89 -14.33 4.33
N ILE A 226 -22.68 -13.09 4.75
CA ILE A 226 -22.37 -12.74 6.13
C ILE A 226 -23.50 -13.17 7.06
N ASN A 227 -24.75 -12.88 6.72
CA ASN A 227 -25.92 -13.25 7.51
C ASN A 227 -26.10 -14.78 7.55
N PHE A 228 -25.79 -15.48 6.46
CA PHE A 228 -25.79 -16.94 6.42
C PHE A 228 -24.76 -17.53 7.41
N GLU A 229 -23.52 -17.09 7.37
CA GLU A 229 -22.48 -17.55 8.30
C GLU A 229 -22.82 -17.21 9.77
N ASN A 230 -23.51 -16.10 9.99
CA ASN A 230 -24.00 -15.66 11.30
C ASN A 230 -25.32 -16.37 11.71
N GLN A 231 -25.80 -17.33 10.93
CA GLN A 231 -27.04 -18.08 11.15
C GLN A 231 -28.31 -17.20 11.25
N LYS A 232 -28.28 -16.00 10.66
CA LYS A 232 -29.41 -15.08 10.52
C LYS A 232 -30.15 -15.40 9.21
N TRP A 233 -30.84 -16.56 9.18
CA TRP A 233 -31.37 -17.14 7.95
C TRP A 233 -32.32 -16.21 7.19
N GLU A 234 -33.32 -15.64 7.88
CA GLU A 234 -34.26 -14.69 7.29
C GLU A 234 -33.58 -13.49 6.66
N SER A 235 -32.62 -12.87 7.39
CA SER A 235 -31.83 -11.73 6.90
C SER A 235 -30.95 -12.10 5.69
N ALA A 236 -30.41 -13.32 5.68
CA ALA A 236 -29.64 -13.84 4.55
C ALA A 236 -30.52 -13.97 3.30
N ILE A 237 -31.69 -14.60 3.43
CA ILE A 237 -32.65 -14.77 2.33
C ILE A 237 -33.12 -13.41 1.79
N GLU A 238 -33.43 -12.45 2.68
CA GLU A 238 -33.81 -11.10 2.29
C GLU A 238 -32.69 -10.42 1.50
N SER A 239 -31.45 -10.51 1.98
CA SER A 239 -30.29 -9.91 1.31
C SER A 239 -30.05 -10.52 -0.06
N PHE A 240 -30.17 -11.84 -0.23
CA PHE A 240 -30.05 -12.50 -1.53
C PHE A 240 -31.19 -12.11 -2.49
N ARG A 241 -32.43 -11.96 -1.99
CA ARG A 241 -33.54 -11.44 -2.80
C ARG A 241 -33.29 -10.00 -3.24
N LYS A 242 -32.82 -9.12 -2.35
CA LYS A 242 -32.41 -7.75 -2.71
C LYS A 242 -31.28 -7.75 -3.75
N CYS A 243 -30.33 -8.67 -3.67
CA CYS A 243 -29.30 -8.82 -4.71
C CYS A 243 -29.92 -9.09 -6.09
N ILE A 244 -30.96 -9.94 -6.19
CA ILE A 244 -31.66 -10.22 -7.45
C ILE A 244 -32.32 -8.95 -8.00
N ASP A 245 -33.04 -8.22 -7.15
CA ASP A 245 -33.78 -7.01 -7.52
C ASP A 245 -32.84 -5.87 -7.95
N VAL A 246 -31.73 -5.72 -7.22
CA VAL A 246 -30.69 -4.75 -7.55
C VAL A 246 -30.01 -5.10 -8.88
N ALA A 247 -29.68 -6.37 -9.11
CA ALA A 247 -29.08 -6.81 -10.36
C ALA A 247 -29.99 -6.52 -11.57
N GLU A 248 -31.31 -6.58 -11.40
CA GLU A 248 -32.26 -6.25 -12.46
C GLU A 248 -32.13 -4.79 -12.92
N ARG A 249 -31.97 -3.86 -12.00
CA ARG A 249 -31.85 -2.42 -12.31
C ARG A 249 -30.43 -1.96 -12.60
N GLN A 250 -29.40 -2.67 -12.10
CA GLN A 250 -28.00 -2.26 -12.18
C GLN A 250 -27.37 -2.57 -13.54
N PHE A 251 -27.77 -3.68 -14.17
CA PHE A 251 -27.18 -4.14 -15.41
C PHE A 251 -28.07 -3.86 -16.64
N ASP A 252 -27.43 -3.35 -17.70
CA ASP A 252 -28.09 -3.00 -18.95
C ASP A 252 -28.24 -4.23 -19.88
N ASP A 253 -29.48 -4.67 -20.14
CA ASP A 253 -29.77 -5.80 -21.00
C ASP A 253 -29.44 -5.58 -22.49
N LYS A 254 -29.22 -4.36 -22.90
CA LYS A 254 -28.79 -4.03 -24.28
C LYS A 254 -27.32 -4.38 -24.52
N LYS A 255 -26.55 -4.60 -23.46
CA LYS A 255 -25.13 -4.96 -23.53
C LYS A 255 -24.96 -6.43 -23.15
N GLU A 256 -24.64 -7.30 -24.11
CA GLU A 256 -24.58 -8.75 -23.91
C GLU A 256 -23.76 -9.18 -22.67
N LYS A 257 -22.57 -8.58 -22.50
CA LYS A 257 -21.73 -8.85 -21.32
C LYS A 257 -22.39 -8.49 -19.98
N GLN A 258 -23.20 -7.41 -19.95
CA GLN A 258 -23.92 -7.01 -18.73
C GLN A 258 -25.13 -7.91 -18.49
N LYS A 259 -25.84 -8.32 -19.53
CA LYS A 259 -26.93 -9.29 -19.48
C LYS A 259 -26.47 -10.65 -18.96
N GLU A 260 -25.33 -11.14 -19.45
CA GLU A 260 -24.71 -12.38 -18.93
C GLU A 260 -24.30 -12.23 -17.46
N LYS A 261 -23.70 -11.09 -17.08
CA LYS A 261 -23.36 -10.81 -15.68
C LYS A 261 -24.59 -10.76 -14.80
N LYS A 262 -25.67 -10.07 -15.24
CA LYS A 262 -26.97 -10.04 -14.56
C LYS A 262 -27.48 -11.44 -14.28
N LYS A 263 -27.62 -12.25 -15.33
CA LYS A 263 -28.11 -13.63 -15.24
C LYS A 263 -27.29 -14.43 -14.24
N ARG A 264 -25.95 -14.38 -14.34
CA ARG A 264 -25.06 -15.12 -13.44
C ARG A 264 -25.26 -14.71 -11.97
N VAL A 265 -25.35 -13.40 -11.68
CA VAL A 265 -25.54 -12.88 -10.32
C VAL A 265 -26.90 -13.31 -9.77
N GLN A 266 -27.98 -13.19 -10.57
CA GLN A 266 -29.31 -13.61 -10.16
C GLN A 266 -29.41 -15.10 -9.92
N ASP A 267 -28.84 -15.93 -10.81
CA ASP A 267 -28.84 -17.39 -10.66
C ASP A 267 -28.05 -17.82 -9.41
N GLN A 268 -26.94 -17.16 -9.13
CA GLN A 268 -26.18 -17.40 -7.90
C GLN A 268 -26.97 -17.01 -6.65
N ALA A 269 -27.62 -15.86 -6.64
CA ALA A 269 -28.44 -15.42 -5.52
C ALA A 269 -29.64 -16.36 -5.28
N ARG A 270 -30.32 -16.82 -6.33
CA ARG A 270 -31.41 -17.83 -6.22
C ARG A 270 -30.91 -19.13 -5.60
N LYS A 271 -29.75 -19.62 -6.01
CA LYS A 271 -29.14 -20.82 -5.40
C LYS A 271 -28.86 -20.63 -3.92
N TRP A 272 -28.35 -19.44 -3.54
CA TRP A 272 -28.14 -19.12 -2.13
C TRP A 272 -29.46 -19.07 -1.34
N VAL A 273 -30.53 -18.50 -1.89
CA VAL A 273 -31.87 -18.52 -1.24
C VAL A 273 -32.29 -19.95 -0.95
N THR A 274 -32.32 -20.80 -1.98
CA THR A 274 -32.75 -22.22 -1.80
C THR A 274 -31.86 -22.98 -0.82
N TYR A 275 -30.54 -22.74 -0.87
CA TYR A 275 -29.60 -23.38 0.05
C TYR A 275 -29.82 -22.92 1.49
N THR A 276 -30.07 -21.62 1.70
CA THR A 276 -30.31 -21.05 3.04
C THR A 276 -31.61 -21.58 3.63
N GLU A 277 -32.70 -21.65 2.84
CA GLU A 277 -33.97 -22.22 3.25
C GLU A 277 -33.81 -23.70 3.70
N GLY A 278 -33.06 -24.51 2.93
CA GLY A 278 -32.76 -25.90 3.29
C GLY A 278 -31.90 -26.07 4.55
N GLU A 279 -30.91 -25.17 4.76
CA GLU A 279 -30.10 -25.20 5.99
C GLU A 279 -30.89 -24.77 7.22
N GLU A 280 -31.76 -23.78 7.10
CA GLU A 280 -32.68 -23.37 8.17
C GLU A 280 -33.57 -24.55 8.61
N GLU A 281 -34.25 -25.22 7.66
CA GLU A 281 -35.06 -26.39 7.93
C GLU A 281 -34.23 -27.52 8.59
N ARG A 282 -33.01 -27.77 8.11
CA ARG A 282 -32.11 -28.79 8.66
C ARG A 282 -31.75 -28.50 10.11
N VAL A 283 -31.37 -27.24 10.41
CA VAL A 283 -30.99 -26.82 11.76
C VAL A 283 -32.18 -26.91 12.71
N GLU A 284 -33.34 -26.48 12.29
CA GLU A 284 -34.60 -26.61 13.05
C GLU A 284 -34.94 -28.09 13.37
N ALA A 285 -34.87 -28.96 12.37
CA ALA A 285 -35.10 -30.40 12.56
C ALA A 285 -34.08 -31.02 13.54
N LEU A 286 -32.83 -30.60 13.52
CA LEU A 286 -31.79 -31.03 14.48
C LEU A 286 -32.09 -30.54 15.89
N LYS A 287 -32.53 -29.29 16.06
CA LYS A 287 -32.92 -28.72 17.37
C LYS A 287 -34.10 -29.53 17.96
N LEU A 288 -35.10 -29.82 17.15
CA LEU A 288 -36.25 -30.64 17.57
C LEU A 288 -35.83 -32.05 18.00
N LYS A 289 -34.96 -32.71 17.23
CA LYS A 289 -34.44 -34.05 17.60
C LYS A 289 -33.66 -34.00 18.90
N ARG A 290 -32.76 -33.02 19.10
CA ARG A 290 -32.01 -32.88 20.36
C ARG A 290 -32.93 -32.69 21.54
N LYS A 291 -33.93 -31.82 21.42
CA LYS A 291 -34.93 -31.58 22.47
C LYS A 291 -35.73 -32.88 22.79
N ALA A 292 -36.09 -33.66 21.79
CA ALA A 292 -36.76 -34.96 22.00
C ALA A 292 -35.88 -36.01 22.67
N LEU A 293 -34.53 -35.92 22.49
CA LEU A 293 -33.55 -36.83 23.13
C LEU A 293 -33.07 -36.33 24.50
N GLY A 294 -33.51 -35.15 24.94
CA GLY A 294 -33.12 -34.58 26.23
C GLY A 294 -31.65 -34.03 26.26
N VAL A 295 -31.08 -33.70 25.08
CA VAL A 295 -29.70 -33.19 24.91
C VAL A 295 -29.73 -31.82 24.28
#